data_b3a26228a57f6619650d7369a9c33ca5
#
_entry.id   b3a26228a57f6619650d7369a9c33ca5
#
_cell.length_a   1.000
_cell.length_b   1.000
_cell.length_c   1.000
_cell.angle_alpha   90.00
_cell.angle_beta   90.00
_cell.angle_gamma   90.00
#
_symmetry.space_group_name_H-M   'P 1'
#
loop_
_entity.id
_entity.type
_entity.pdbx_description
1 polymer ?
#
loop_
_entity_poly.entity_id
_entity_poly.type
_entity_poly.pdbx_seq_one_letter_code
_entity_poly.pdbx_strand_id
1 'polypeptide(L)'
;QIAAAFDVDQTRVYATGYSIGSMFTYELACQMSDRFAAIASYAGTMPVSPASCDVSDGIAMMHIHGELDGIIAYNNAWDWKEWDSVGTMQAIPDLVDYWGDKNRCQSVEETSSGSSSHIVHSDCEAEVRVEHYRLSRVGHEWPDAIDGRSTHRVIWDFVSGFSK
;
A
#
# COMPACT_ATOMS: atom_id res chain seq x y z
N GLN A 1 -21.94 -5.03 -11.97
CA GLN A 1 -22.47 -6.18 -12.76
C GLN A 1 -22.11 -7.53 -12.11
N ILE A 2 -20.84 -7.74 -11.66
CA ILE A 2 -20.42 -9.01 -11.04
C ILE A 2 -21.19 -9.27 -9.74
N ALA A 3 -21.25 -8.31 -8.83
CA ALA A 3 -21.97 -8.46 -7.56
C ALA A 3 -23.48 -8.67 -7.71
N ALA A 4 -24.07 -8.37 -8.87
CA ALA A 4 -25.47 -8.66 -9.17
C ALA A 4 -25.66 -10.08 -9.78
N ALA A 5 -24.60 -10.69 -10.26
CA ALA A 5 -24.63 -12.00 -10.91
C ALA A 5 -24.11 -13.13 -10.01
N PHE A 6 -23.34 -12.81 -8.99
CA PHE A 6 -22.71 -13.75 -8.06
C PHE A 6 -22.94 -13.29 -6.61
N ASP A 7 -22.93 -14.24 -5.68
CA ASP A 7 -23.00 -13.98 -4.24
C ASP A 7 -21.62 -13.46 -3.76
N VAL A 8 -21.40 -12.15 -3.90
CA VAL A 8 -20.17 -11.46 -3.53
C VAL A 8 -20.32 -10.83 -2.15
N ASP A 9 -19.44 -11.17 -1.24
CA ASP A 9 -19.32 -10.48 0.04
C ASP A 9 -18.78 -9.06 -0.18
N GLN A 10 -19.67 -8.07 -0.18
CA GLN A 10 -19.32 -6.68 -0.43
C GLN A 10 -18.55 -6.02 0.73
N THR A 11 -18.50 -6.66 1.90
CA THR A 11 -17.69 -6.18 3.03
C THR A 11 -16.23 -6.60 2.91
N ARG A 12 -15.91 -7.50 2.00
CA ARG A 12 -14.57 -8.09 1.79
C ARG A 12 -14.07 -7.88 0.38
N VAL A 13 -14.05 -6.63 -0.05
CA VAL A 13 -13.50 -6.20 -1.34
C VAL A 13 -12.11 -5.62 -1.11
N TYR A 14 -11.14 -6.09 -1.89
CA TYR A 14 -9.73 -5.71 -1.77
C TYR A 14 -9.18 -5.26 -3.11
N ALA A 15 -8.19 -4.36 -3.09
CA ALA A 15 -7.44 -4.00 -4.29
C ALA A 15 -5.95 -4.29 -4.11
N THR A 16 -5.31 -4.79 -5.15
CA THR A 16 -3.87 -4.98 -5.19
C THR A 16 -3.32 -4.60 -6.56
N GLY A 17 -2.10 -4.09 -6.60
CA GLY A 17 -1.46 -3.68 -7.83
C GLY A 17 0.06 -3.65 -7.74
N TYR A 18 0.68 -3.73 -8.92
CA TYR A 18 2.13 -3.65 -9.11
C TYR A 18 2.46 -2.45 -10.00
N SER A 19 3.52 -1.69 -9.67
CA SER A 19 3.99 -0.54 -10.46
C SER A 19 2.87 0.49 -10.68
N ILE A 20 2.50 0.81 -11.89
CA ILE A 20 1.38 1.72 -12.18
C ILE A 20 0.03 1.20 -11.62
N GLY A 21 -0.16 -0.13 -11.55
CA GLY A 21 -1.32 -0.73 -10.89
C GLY A 21 -1.32 -0.48 -9.38
N SER A 22 -0.13 -0.40 -8.75
CA SER A 22 0.05 0.00 -7.36
C SER A 22 -0.36 1.47 -7.15
N MET A 23 0.04 2.37 -8.03
CA MET A 23 -0.40 3.78 -8.00
C MET A 23 -1.92 3.89 -8.10
N PHE A 24 -2.53 3.08 -8.95
CA PHE A 24 -3.98 3.04 -9.09
C PHE A 24 -4.69 2.50 -7.83
N THR A 25 -4.08 1.57 -7.07
CA THR A 25 -4.68 1.11 -5.80
C THR A 25 -4.76 2.22 -4.77
N TYR A 26 -3.80 3.15 -4.72
CA TYR A 26 -3.87 4.32 -3.85
C TYR A 26 -4.98 5.27 -4.28
N GLU A 27 -5.15 5.48 -5.58
CA GLU A 27 -6.27 6.27 -6.09
C GLU A 27 -7.63 5.65 -5.71
N LEU A 28 -7.77 4.33 -5.84
CA LEU A 28 -8.97 3.63 -5.39
C LEU A 28 -9.21 3.81 -3.88
N ALA A 29 -8.16 3.71 -3.07
CA ALA A 29 -8.25 3.92 -1.63
C ALA A 29 -8.68 5.36 -1.28
N CYS A 30 -8.15 6.36 -1.99
CA CYS A 30 -8.49 7.76 -1.77
C CYS A 30 -9.92 8.12 -2.22
N GLN A 31 -10.39 7.53 -3.32
CA GLN A 31 -11.67 7.90 -3.93
C GLN A 31 -12.83 7.01 -3.49
N MET A 32 -12.55 5.81 -3.00
CA MET A 32 -13.55 4.77 -2.74
C MET A 32 -13.24 4.00 -1.45
N SER A 33 -12.73 4.67 -0.41
CA SER A 33 -12.39 4.03 0.87
C SER A 33 -13.57 3.28 1.51
N ASP A 34 -14.80 3.71 1.23
CA ASP A 34 -16.04 3.05 1.65
C ASP A 34 -16.27 1.68 1.00
N ARG A 35 -15.57 1.38 -0.10
CA ARG A 35 -15.75 0.15 -0.89
C ARG A 35 -14.70 -0.92 -0.64
N PHE A 36 -13.53 -0.52 -0.18
CA PHE A 36 -12.40 -1.43 -0.01
C PHE A 36 -12.09 -1.63 1.48
N ALA A 37 -12.06 -2.88 1.93
CA ALA A 37 -11.65 -3.22 3.29
C ALA A 37 -10.13 -3.11 3.47
N ALA A 38 -9.36 -3.44 2.44
CA ALA A 38 -7.91 -3.33 2.44
C ALA A 38 -7.35 -3.13 1.03
N ILE A 39 -6.17 -2.50 0.96
CA ILE A 39 -5.34 -2.47 -0.24
C ILE A 39 -3.96 -3.06 0.02
N ALA A 40 -3.37 -3.67 -1.02
CA ALA A 40 -1.98 -4.10 -1.01
C ALA A 40 -1.29 -3.63 -2.29
N SER A 41 -0.29 -2.80 -2.11
CA SER A 41 0.42 -2.07 -3.16
C SER A 41 1.86 -2.54 -3.26
N TYR A 42 2.37 -2.77 -4.47
CA TYR A 42 3.75 -3.19 -4.69
C TYR A 42 4.46 -2.33 -5.74
N ALA A 43 5.67 -1.83 -5.38
CA ALA A 43 6.57 -1.06 -6.25
C ALA A 43 5.89 0.11 -6.96
N GLY A 44 5.05 0.86 -6.26
CA GLY A 44 4.44 2.10 -6.71
C GLY A 44 4.57 3.19 -5.67
N THR A 45 3.95 4.33 -5.91
CA THR A 45 3.86 5.46 -4.99
C THR A 45 2.61 6.28 -5.32
N MET A 46 2.43 7.42 -4.68
CA MET A 46 1.35 8.37 -4.96
C MET A 46 1.85 9.81 -4.88
N PRO A 47 1.12 10.80 -5.43
CA PRO A 47 1.47 12.21 -5.29
C PRO A 47 1.57 12.67 -3.83
N VAL A 48 2.49 13.59 -3.55
CA VAL A 48 2.63 14.27 -2.23
C VAL A 48 1.33 15.00 -1.87
N SER A 49 0.67 15.57 -2.87
CA SER A 49 -0.60 16.29 -2.69
C SER A 49 -1.66 15.69 -3.60
N PRO A 50 -2.29 14.58 -3.23
CA PRO A 50 -3.39 14.02 -4.00
C PRO A 50 -4.55 15.01 -4.04
N ALA A 51 -5.24 15.10 -5.19
CA ALA A 51 -6.34 16.06 -5.40
C ALA A 51 -7.48 15.89 -4.38
N SER A 52 -7.73 14.65 -3.98
CA SER A 52 -8.62 14.30 -2.87
C SER A 52 -8.20 12.95 -2.31
N CYS A 53 -8.19 12.82 -0.99
CA CYS A 53 -7.95 11.55 -0.32
C CYS A 53 -8.69 11.56 1.03
N ASP A 54 -9.93 11.11 1.02
CA ASP A 54 -10.73 10.99 2.24
C ASP A 54 -10.85 9.52 2.62
N VAL A 55 -10.24 9.17 3.73
CA VAL A 55 -10.27 7.83 4.31
C VAL A 55 -10.83 7.86 5.73
N SER A 56 -11.86 8.69 5.94
CA SER A 56 -12.51 8.87 7.25
C SER A 56 -12.95 7.56 7.91
N ASP A 57 -13.29 6.55 7.10
CA ASP A 57 -13.69 5.22 7.60
C ASP A 57 -12.51 4.28 7.85
N GLY A 58 -11.28 4.77 7.67
CA GLY A 58 -10.07 3.97 7.72
C GLY A 58 -9.97 2.94 6.58
N ILE A 59 -8.77 2.57 6.20
CA ILE A 59 -8.49 1.50 5.25
C ILE A 59 -7.17 0.81 5.58
N ALA A 60 -7.19 -0.51 5.71
CA ALA A 60 -5.96 -1.26 5.91
C ALA A 60 -5.08 -1.17 4.66
N MET A 61 -3.80 -0.86 4.83
CA MET A 61 -2.85 -0.67 3.74
C MET A 61 -1.59 -1.49 3.95
N MET A 62 -1.20 -2.27 2.92
CA MET A 62 0.12 -2.87 2.82
C MET A 62 0.88 -2.26 1.65
N HIS A 63 2.15 -1.91 1.87
CA HIS A 63 3.10 -1.54 0.82
C HIS A 63 4.31 -2.47 0.81
N ILE A 64 4.71 -2.93 -0.36
CA ILE A 64 5.92 -3.74 -0.55
C ILE A 64 6.81 -3.01 -1.56
N HIS A 65 8.11 -2.82 -1.24
CA HIS A 65 9.01 -2.09 -2.13
C HIS A 65 10.47 -2.54 -2.01
N GLY A 66 11.16 -2.57 -3.14
CA GLY A 66 12.59 -2.82 -3.20
C GLY A 66 13.41 -1.53 -3.02
N GLU A 67 14.41 -1.54 -2.14
CA GLU A 67 15.29 -0.36 -1.94
C GLU A 67 16.15 -0.02 -3.16
N LEU A 68 16.37 -1.00 -4.06
CA LEU A 68 17.15 -0.82 -5.29
C LEU A 68 16.26 -0.51 -6.50
N ASP A 69 14.99 -0.14 -6.29
CA ASP A 69 14.09 0.24 -7.36
C ASP A 69 14.59 1.48 -8.09
N GLY A 70 15.04 1.30 -9.33
CA GLY A 70 15.56 2.36 -10.20
C GLY A 70 14.49 3.06 -11.05
N ILE A 71 13.21 2.63 -10.95
CA ILE A 71 12.08 3.22 -11.68
C ILE A 71 11.27 4.08 -10.74
N ILE A 72 10.87 3.52 -9.60
CA ILE A 72 10.15 4.22 -8.53
C ILE A 72 11.09 4.31 -7.33
N ALA A 73 11.75 5.46 -7.15
CA ALA A 73 12.79 5.63 -6.14
C ALA A 73 12.25 5.42 -4.72
N TYR A 74 12.97 4.60 -3.92
CA TYR A 74 12.58 4.31 -2.54
C TYR A 74 12.73 5.53 -1.61
N ASN A 75 13.91 6.17 -1.63
CA ASN A 75 14.30 7.19 -0.64
C ASN A 75 14.08 8.63 -1.08
N ASN A 76 13.61 8.86 -2.29
CA ASN A 76 13.54 10.21 -2.84
C ASN A 76 12.14 10.51 -3.40
N ALA A 77 11.60 11.65 -3.05
CA ALA A 77 10.51 12.25 -3.81
C ALA A 77 11.03 12.63 -5.22
N TRP A 78 10.18 12.53 -6.21
CA TRP A 78 10.56 12.79 -7.61
C TRP A 78 9.38 13.33 -8.42
N ASP A 79 9.67 14.15 -9.42
CA ASP A 79 8.65 14.72 -10.29
C ASP A 79 8.39 13.81 -11.49
N TRP A 80 7.13 13.58 -11.77
CA TRP A 80 6.73 12.86 -12.98
C TRP A 80 6.93 13.75 -14.20
N LYS A 81 8.09 13.62 -14.84
CA LYS A 81 8.59 14.56 -15.85
C LYS A 81 7.72 14.71 -17.10
N GLU A 82 6.87 13.75 -17.39
CA GLU A 82 6.08 13.74 -18.61
C GLU A 82 4.62 14.15 -18.40
N TRP A 83 4.21 14.32 -17.13
CA TRP A 83 2.83 14.70 -16.79
C TRP A 83 2.83 15.72 -15.66
N ASP A 84 2.97 16.98 -16.00
CA ASP A 84 2.96 18.09 -15.02
C ASP A 84 1.72 18.08 -14.10
N SER A 85 0.61 17.52 -14.55
CA SER A 85 -0.62 17.39 -13.77
C SER A 85 -0.54 16.36 -12.64
N VAL A 86 0.43 15.44 -12.65
CA VAL A 86 0.62 14.43 -11.60
C VAL A 86 1.40 15.00 -10.42
N GLY A 87 2.33 15.92 -10.67
CA GLY A 87 3.15 16.59 -9.65
C GLY A 87 4.25 15.71 -9.07
N THR A 88 4.68 16.06 -7.86
CA THR A 88 5.73 15.37 -7.14
C THR A 88 5.19 14.09 -6.49
N MET A 89 5.89 13.00 -6.70
CA MET A 89 5.59 11.68 -6.12
C MET A 89 6.32 11.51 -4.78
N GLN A 90 5.70 10.83 -3.84
CA GLN A 90 6.27 10.61 -2.51
C GLN A 90 7.45 9.63 -2.55
N ALA A 91 8.46 9.85 -1.69
CA ALA A 91 9.36 8.80 -1.26
C ALA A 91 8.58 7.71 -0.51
N ILE A 92 9.05 6.47 -0.54
CA ILE A 92 8.29 5.35 0.04
C ILE A 92 8.15 5.44 1.57
N PRO A 93 9.17 5.83 2.34
CA PRO A 93 8.97 6.07 3.78
C PRO A 93 7.88 7.10 4.06
N ASP A 94 7.91 8.25 3.35
CA ASP A 94 6.91 9.31 3.52
C ASP A 94 5.49 8.83 3.14
N LEU A 95 5.39 7.99 2.13
CA LEU A 95 4.13 7.35 1.72
C LEU A 95 3.56 6.47 2.83
N VAL A 96 4.40 5.67 3.46
CA VAL A 96 3.97 4.77 4.56
C VAL A 96 3.51 5.57 5.77
N ASP A 97 4.28 6.59 6.14
CA ASP A 97 3.93 7.51 7.22
C ASP A 97 2.63 8.26 6.93
N TYR A 98 2.45 8.75 5.69
CA TYR A 98 1.20 9.39 5.24
C TYR A 98 -0.03 8.50 5.50
N TRP A 99 0.05 7.19 5.20
CA TRP A 99 -1.06 6.27 5.45
C TRP A 99 -1.23 5.95 6.93
N GLY A 100 -0.14 5.90 7.70
CA GLY A 100 -0.18 5.82 9.16
C GLY A 100 -0.93 7.00 9.78
N ASP A 101 -0.61 8.22 9.35
CA ASP A 101 -1.27 9.45 9.79
C ASP A 101 -2.75 9.50 9.38
N LYS A 102 -3.06 9.12 8.13
CA LYS A 102 -4.45 9.06 7.63
C LYS A 102 -5.33 8.12 8.44
N ASN A 103 -4.78 6.97 8.83
CA ASN A 103 -5.47 5.99 9.69
C ASN A 103 -5.33 6.31 11.18
N ARG A 104 -4.63 7.40 11.55
CA ARG A 104 -4.39 7.87 12.93
C ARG A 104 -3.78 6.79 13.81
N CYS A 105 -2.78 6.08 13.28
CA CYS A 105 -2.04 5.07 14.00
C CYS A 105 -1.16 5.70 15.10
N GLN A 106 -1.06 5.06 16.27
CA GLN A 106 -0.37 5.59 17.44
C GLN A 106 0.96 4.88 17.71
N SER A 107 1.18 3.73 17.11
CA SER A 107 2.36 2.88 17.36
C SER A 107 3.02 2.47 16.06
N VAL A 108 4.35 2.40 16.07
CA VAL A 108 5.16 1.91 14.94
C VAL A 108 6.17 0.90 15.47
N GLU A 109 6.22 -0.26 14.86
CA GLU A 109 7.20 -1.30 15.15
C GLU A 109 7.92 -1.73 13.87
N GLU A 110 9.24 -1.92 13.94
CA GLU A 110 10.04 -2.47 12.85
C GLU A 110 10.73 -3.76 13.29
N THR A 111 10.59 -4.80 12.50
CA THR A 111 11.32 -6.06 12.64
C THR A 111 12.09 -6.35 11.37
N SER A 112 13.31 -6.89 11.49
CA SER A 112 14.15 -7.22 10.35
C SER A 112 14.46 -8.71 10.30
N SER A 113 14.40 -9.28 9.10
CA SER A 113 14.68 -10.67 8.82
C SER A 113 15.45 -10.79 7.50
N GLY A 114 16.69 -11.25 7.56
CA GLY A 114 17.52 -11.41 6.35
C GLY A 114 17.69 -10.11 5.56
N SER A 115 17.07 -10.04 4.38
CA SER A 115 17.11 -8.87 3.49
C SER A 115 15.80 -8.09 3.47
N SER A 116 14.88 -8.33 4.39
CA SER A 116 13.64 -7.60 4.52
C SER A 116 13.53 -6.92 5.88
N SER A 117 12.83 -5.78 5.91
CA SER A 117 12.29 -5.18 7.13
C SER A 117 10.78 -5.11 7.00
N HIS A 118 10.09 -5.46 8.07
CA HIS A 118 8.63 -5.35 8.19
C HIS A 118 8.31 -4.25 9.20
N ILE A 119 7.71 -3.17 8.71
CA ILE A 119 7.31 -2.01 9.49
C ILE A 119 5.78 -2.04 9.62
N VAL A 120 5.28 -1.90 10.85
CA VAL A 120 3.85 -1.98 11.15
C VAL A 120 3.43 -0.75 11.93
N HIS A 121 2.54 0.05 11.37
CA HIS A 121 1.80 1.08 12.09
C HIS A 121 0.51 0.44 12.62
N SER A 122 0.34 0.47 13.93
CA SER A 122 -0.77 -0.15 14.66
C SER A 122 -1.46 0.83 15.61
N ASP A 123 -2.43 0.33 16.37
CA ASP A 123 -3.28 1.16 17.23
C ASP A 123 -3.93 2.30 16.44
N CYS A 124 -4.40 1.99 15.24
CA CYS A 124 -5.04 2.91 14.33
C CYS A 124 -6.54 3.01 14.62
N GLU A 125 -7.19 4.09 14.18
CA GLU A 125 -8.65 4.15 14.18
C GLU A 125 -9.25 3.09 13.23
N ALA A 126 -10.52 2.75 13.43
CA ALA A 126 -11.27 1.75 12.64
C ALA A 126 -10.65 0.33 12.62
N GLU A 127 -9.84 -0.03 13.63
CA GLU A 127 -9.21 -1.36 13.77
C GLU A 127 -8.41 -1.80 12.52
N VAL A 128 -7.88 -0.86 11.77
CA VAL A 128 -7.02 -1.08 10.61
C VAL A 128 -5.54 -1.03 11.02
N ARG A 129 -4.65 -1.27 10.09
CA ARG A 129 -3.20 -1.06 10.23
C ARG A 129 -2.54 -0.78 8.90
N VAL A 130 -1.32 -0.24 8.97
CA VAL A 130 -0.48 -0.02 7.81
C VAL A 130 0.77 -0.89 7.95
N GLU A 131 1.06 -1.70 6.95
CA GLU A 131 2.23 -2.57 6.92
C GLU A 131 3.12 -2.23 5.73
N HIS A 132 4.43 -2.23 5.96
CA HIS A 132 5.42 -2.03 4.91
C HIS A 132 6.51 -3.11 4.95
N TYR A 133 6.71 -3.79 3.81
CA TYR A 133 7.87 -4.65 3.58
C TYR A 133 8.90 -3.91 2.73
N ARG A 134 10.02 -3.55 3.34
CA ARG A 134 11.20 -2.98 2.69
C ARG A 134 12.16 -4.11 2.32
N LEU A 135 12.48 -4.24 1.04
CA LEU A 135 13.29 -5.34 0.51
C LEU A 135 14.65 -4.79 0.05
N SER A 136 15.72 -5.00 0.83
CA SER A 136 17.01 -4.30 0.66
C SER A 136 17.81 -4.70 -0.59
N ARG A 137 17.47 -5.81 -1.26
CA ARG A 137 18.19 -6.31 -2.45
C ARG A 137 17.30 -6.48 -3.67
N VAL A 138 16.14 -5.86 -3.67
CA VAL A 138 15.14 -5.97 -4.73
C VAL A 138 15.03 -4.64 -5.47
N GLY A 139 14.96 -4.69 -6.78
CA GLY A 139 14.70 -3.57 -7.67
C GLY A 139 13.21 -3.43 -8.00
N HIS A 140 12.91 -2.95 -9.23
CA HIS A 140 11.54 -2.85 -9.75
C HIS A 140 11.08 -4.20 -10.32
N GLU A 141 10.96 -5.18 -9.47
CA GLU A 141 10.61 -6.56 -9.87
C GLU A 141 9.69 -7.20 -8.82
N TRP A 142 8.86 -8.14 -9.25
CA TRP A 142 8.00 -8.89 -8.35
C TRP A 142 8.76 -10.06 -7.73
N PRO A 143 9.06 -10.06 -6.42
CA PRO A 143 9.72 -11.19 -5.80
C PRO A 143 8.75 -12.37 -5.64
N ASP A 144 9.23 -13.58 -5.87
CA ASP A 144 8.44 -14.79 -5.65
C ASP A 144 8.09 -14.99 -4.18
N ALA A 145 9.00 -14.58 -3.28
CA ALA A 145 8.84 -14.75 -1.85
C ALA A 145 9.46 -13.61 -1.03
N ILE A 146 8.88 -13.35 0.13
CA ILE A 146 9.36 -12.47 1.19
C ILE A 146 9.54 -13.33 2.43
N ASP A 147 10.76 -13.41 2.98
CA ASP A 147 11.10 -14.23 4.16
C ASP A 147 10.61 -15.69 4.06
N GLY A 148 10.78 -16.30 2.88
CA GLY A 148 10.41 -17.67 2.60
C GLY A 148 8.91 -17.93 2.42
N ARG A 149 8.07 -16.89 2.49
CA ARG A 149 6.63 -16.95 2.20
C ARG A 149 6.36 -16.38 0.81
N SER A 150 5.56 -17.08 0.01
CA SER A 150 5.13 -16.54 -1.29
C SER A 150 4.54 -15.14 -1.15
N THR A 151 4.96 -14.21 -2.00
CA THR A 151 4.48 -12.81 -2.01
C THR A 151 2.96 -12.73 -2.10
N HIS A 152 2.33 -13.57 -2.94
CA HIS A 152 0.87 -13.65 -3.03
C HIS A 152 0.23 -14.06 -1.70
N ARG A 153 0.87 -14.97 -0.95
CA ARG A 153 0.39 -15.39 0.35
C ARG A 153 0.53 -14.30 1.40
N VAL A 154 1.63 -13.56 1.39
CA VAL A 154 1.82 -12.40 2.27
C VAL A 154 0.71 -11.37 2.04
N ILE A 155 0.43 -11.02 0.78
CA ILE A 155 -0.64 -10.09 0.42
C ILE A 155 -2.01 -10.63 0.85
N TRP A 156 -2.31 -11.89 0.52
CA TRP A 156 -3.60 -12.48 0.87
C TRP A 156 -3.85 -12.54 2.37
N ASP A 157 -2.85 -12.99 3.15
CA ASP A 157 -2.97 -13.09 4.61
C ASP A 157 -3.21 -11.71 5.24
N PHE A 158 -2.64 -10.64 4.67
CA PHE A 158 -2.92 -9.28 5.09
C PHE A 158 -4.35 -8.87 4.73
N VAL A 159 -4.67 -8.80 3.44
CA VAL A 159 -5.96 -8.22 3.01
C VAL A 159 -7.16 -9.00 3.52
N SER A 160 -7.07 -10.33 3.60
CA SER A 160 -8.17 -11.19 4.06
C SER A 160 -8.47 -11.06 5.55
N GLY A 161 -7.61 -10.41 6.30
CA GLY A 161 -7.81 -10.12 7.73
C GLY A 161 -8.79 -8.97 8.00
N PHE A 162 -9.24 -8.24 6.97
CA PHE A 162 -10.07 -7.05 7.13
C PHE A 162 -11.44 -7.19 6.46
N SER A 163 -12.41 -6.49 7.03
CA SER A 163 -13.76 -6.32 6.48
C SER A 163 -14.29 -4.91 6.80
N LYS A 164 -15.21 -4.41 5.98
CA LYS A 164 -15.97 -3.17 6.22
C LYS A 164 -17.17 -3.42 7.10
#